data_e673432dc640cddfba596ca4bcb6b77f
#
_entry.id   e673432dc640cddfba596ca4bcb6b77f
#
_cell.length_a   1.000
_cell.length_b   1.000
_cell.length_c   1.000
_cell.angle_alpha   90.00
_cell.angle_beta   90.00
_cell.angle_gamma   90.00
#
_symmetry.space_group_name_H-M   'P 1'
#
loop_
_entity.id
_entity.type
_entity.pdbx_description
1 polymer ?
#
loop_
_entity_poly.entity_id
_entity_poly.type
_entity_poly.pdbx_seq_one_letter_code
_entity_poly.pdbx_strand_id
1 'polypeptide(L)'
;MARNFYRLWFSHPHVAAISWWNLVDETAAKGEDKMLAGLVHRDFTPKLAYKALDQLINHDWKTRFETNSAVNGKMAFRGFHGDYTVTAQAGGKTVKQTFKLNKGEKPNEWIVRF
;
A
#
# COMPACT_ATOMS: atom_id res chain seq x y z
N MET A 1 3.80 15.67 -10.22
CA MET A 1 2.33 15.94 -10.18
C MET A 1 1.54 14.69 -9.76
N ALA A 2 1.54 13.55 -10.46
CA ALA A 2 0.77 12.34 -10.13
C ALA A 2 0.91 11.90 -8.66
N ARG A 3 2.12 11.81 -8.12
CA ARG A 3 2.40 11.43 -6.72
C ARG A 3 1.62 12.29 -5.71
N ASN A 4 1.55 13.61 -5.91
CA ASN A 4 0.89 14.51 -4.98
C ASN A 4 -0.64 14.36 -5.00
N PHE A 5 -1.23 14.16 -6.18
CA PHE A 5 -2.66 13.89 -6.31
C PHE A 5 -3.04 12.56 -5.64
N TYR A 6 -2.27 11.50 -5.88
CA TYR A 6 -2.52 10.21 -5.23
C TYR A 6 -2.38 10.29 -3.72
N ARG A 7 -1.39 11.00 -3.19
CA ARG A 7 -1.25 11.22 -1.74
C ARG A 7 -2.43 12.00 -1.17
N LEU A 8 -2.89 13.05 -1.86
CA LEU A 8 -4.04 13.81 -1.44
C LEU A 8 -5.30 12.94 -1.39
N TRP A 9 -5.59 12.21 -2.46
CA TRP A 9 -6.79 11.35 -2.51
C TRP A 9 -6.71 10.19 -1.53
N PHE A 10 -5.57 9.55 -1.39
CA PHE A 10 -5.37 8.48 -0.42
C PHE A 10 -5.56 8.95 1.04
N SER A 11 -5.21 10.19 1.34
CA SER A 11 -5.41 10.77 2.67
C SER A 11 -6.86 11.15 2.97
N HIS A 12 -7.71 11.23 1.94
CA HIS A 12 -9.08 11.69 2.10
C HIS A 12 -10.01 10.53 2.52
N PRO A 13 -10.75 10.65 3.66
CA PRO A 13 -11.49 9.55 4.26
C PRO A 13 -12.65 9.02 3.41
N HIS A 14 -13.15 9.79 2.46
CA HIS A 14 -14.27 9.42 1.59
C HIS A 14 -13.83 8.90 0.21
N VAL A 15 -12.53 8.86 -0.09
CA VAL A 15 -12.03 8.26 -1.33
C VAL A 15 -11.84 6.76 -1.12
N ALA A 16 -12.65 5.96 -1.79
CA ALA A 16 -12.61 4.51 -1.69
C ALA A 16 -11.65 3.86 -2.70
N ALA A 17 -11.44 4.49 -3.84
CA ALA A 17 -10.56 3.98 -4.89
C ALA A 17 -10.01 5.10 -5.75
N ILE A 18 -8.87 4.84 -6.39
CA ILE A 18 -8.23 5.73 -7.35
C ILE A 18 -7.89 4.90 -8.58
N SER A 19 -8.45 5.25 -9.73
CA SER A 19 -8.16 4.59 -11.00
C SER A 19 -7.36 5.52 -11.91
N TRP A 20 -6.36 4.97 -12.58
CA TRP A 20 -5.71 5.64 -13.69
C TRP A 20 -6.35 5.20 -14.99
N TRP A 21 -6.79 6.15 -15.79
CA TRP A 21 -7.38 5.89 -17.10
C TRP A 21 -6.27 5.67 -18.12
N ASN A 22 -6.30 4.56 -18.83
CA ASN A 22 -5.29 4.11 -19.81
C ASN A 22 -3.95 3.67 -19.18
N LEU A 23 -3.62 2.40 -19.34
CA LEU A 23 -2.33 1.87 -18.89
C LEU A 23 -1.23 2.15 -19.89
N VAL A 24 -1.49 1.90 -21.17
CA VAL A 24 -0.52 1.99 -22.27
C VAL A 24 -0.89 3.14 -23.20
N ASP A 25 0.09 3.90 -23.68
CA ASP A 25 -0.13 4.92 -24.69
C ASP A 25 -0.78 4.35 -25.96
N GLU A 26 -1.65 5.13 -26.58
CA GLU A 26 -2.26 4.82 -27.86
C GLU A 26 -3.08 3.51 -27.90
N THR A 27 -3.59 3.04 -26.75
CA THR A 27 -4.44 1.85 -26.65
C THR A 27 -5.86 2.14 -26.16
N ALA A 28 -6.19 3.40 -25.99
CA ALA A 28 -7.51 3.82 -25.56
C ALA A 28 -8.59 3.60 -26.63
N ALA A 29 -9.83 3.83 -26.27
CA ALA A 29 -10.96 3.80 -27.18
C ALA A 29 -10.81 4.86 -28.31
N LYS A 30 -11.51 4.66 -29.41
CA LYS A 30 -11.52 5.60 -30.53
C LYS A 30 -11.85 7.01 -30.05
N GLY A 31 -11.01 7.96 -30.45
CA GLY A 31 -11.09 9.36 -29.99
C GLY A 31 -10.08 9.73 -28.91
N GLU A 32 -9.60 8.75 -28.13
CA GLU A 32 -8.54 8.89 -27.15
C GLU A 32 -7.29 8.07 -27.52
N ASP A 33 -7.39 7.28 -28.57
CA ASP A 33 -6.39 6.32 -29.06
C ASP A 33 -5.05 6.94 -29.48
N LYS A 34 -5.02 8.27 -29.69
CA LYS A 34 -3.79 9.01 -29.99
C LYS A 34 -3.20 9.74 -28.80
N MET A 35 -3.80 9.61 -27.62
CA MET A 35 -3.33 10.27 -26.41
C MET A 35 -2.15 9.54 -25.79
N LEU A 36 -1.13 10.29 -25.40
CA LEU A 36 0.01 9.79 -24.60
C LEU A 36 -0.30 9.84 -23.09
N ALA A 37 -1.49 9.38 -22.72
CA ALA A 37 -2.01 9.46 -21.34
C ALA A 37 -1.77 8.19 -20.53
N GLY A 38 -1.11 7.18 -21.11
CA GLY A 38 -0.75 5.94 -20.41
C GLY A 38 0.29 6.13 -19.31
N LEU A 39 0.34 5.18 -18.41
CA LEU A 39 1.43 5.06 -17.41
C LEU A 39 2.71 4.50 -18.03
N VAL A 40 2.60 3.75 -19.12
CA VAL A 40 3.71 3.21 -19.89
C VAL A 40 3.63 3.65 -21.35
N HIS A 41 4.76 3.67 -22.01
CA HIS A 41 4.83 3.90 -23.45
C HIS A 41 4.28 2.71 -24.24
N ARG A 42 4.15 2.85 -25.55
CA ARG A 42 3.64 1.79 -26.44
C ARG A 42 4.48 0.51 -26.42
N ASP A 43 5.77 0.63 -26.14
CA ASP A 43 6.73 -0.47 -25.97
C ASP A 43 6.79 -1.01 -24.53
N PHE A 44 5.82 -0.63 -23.69
CA PHE A 44 5.74 -0.96 -22.27
C PHE A 44 6.85 -0.36 -21.38
N THR A 45 7.66 0.56 -21.89
CA THR A 45 8.63 1.28 -21.06
C THR A 45 7.91 2.14 -20.02
N PRO A 46 8.21 1.99 -18.73
CA PRO A 46 7.55 2.76 -17.67
C PRO A 46 7.88 4.24 -17.71
N LYS A 47 6.86 5.08 -17.67
CA LYS A 47 7.00 6.53 -17.55
C LYS A 47 7.31 6.96 -16.12
N LEU A 48 7.73 8.21 -15.93
CA LEU A 48 7.98 8.78 -14.61
C LEU A 48 6.75 8.71 -13.68
N ALA A 49 5.55 8.85 -14.24
CA ALA A 49 4.32 8.70 -13.47
C ALA A 49 4.15 7.27 -12.94
N TYR A 50 4.36 6.25 -13.76
CA TYR A 50 4.35 4.85 -13.34
C TYR A 50 5.34 4.60 -12.19
N LYS A 51 6.60 4.99 -12.37
CA LYS A 51 7.65 4.82 -11.35
C LYS A 51 7.31 5.52 -10.03
N ALA A 52 6.72 6.71 -10.11
CA ALA A 52 6.32 7.46 -8.93
C ALA A 52 5.14 6.81 -8.19
N LEU A 53 4.18 6.22 -8.91
CA LEU A 53 3.05 5.50 -8.32
C LEU A 53 3.45 4.13 -7.80
N ASP A 54 4.32 3.41 -8.49
CA ASP A 54 4.88 2.15 -8.03
C ASP A 54 5.63 2.33 -6.70
N GLN A 55 6.50 3.33 -6.62
CA GLN A 55 7.17 3.68 -5.37
C GLN A 55 6.17 4.00 -4.25
N LEU A 56 5.14 4.77 -4.55
CA LEU A 56 4.14 5.17 -3.57
C LEU A 56 3.30 3.98 -3.07
N ILE A 57 2.77 3.17 -4.00
CA ILE A 57 1.81 2.10 -3.71
C ILE A 57 2.50 0.84 -3.17
N ASN A 58 3.63 0.47 -3.76
CA ASN A 58 4.31 -0.78 -3.46
C ASN A 58 5.41 -0.66 -2.39
N HIS A 59 5.82 0.57 -2.04
CA HIS A 59 6.85 0.82 -1.05
C HIS A 59 6.39 1.77 0.05
N ASP A 60 6.08 3.04 -0.27
CA ASP A 60 5.81 4.07 0.74
C ASP A 60 4.56 3.77 1.59
N TRP A 61 3.51 3.20 0.99
CA TRP A 61 2.24 2.86 1.65
C TRP A 61 2.18 1.45 2.23
N LYS A 62 3.28 0.69 2.11
CA LYS A 62 3.40 -0.63 2.76
C LYS A 62 4.16 -0.52 4.06
N THR A 63 3.49 -0.81 5.15
CA THR A 63 4.12 -0.88 6.46
C THR A 63 4.87 -2.21 6.57
N ARG A 64 6.19 -2.15 6.67
CA ARG A 64 7.08 -3.28 6.97
C ARG A 64 8.08 -2.85 8.03
N PHE A 65 8.21 -3.62 9.07
CA PHE A 65 9.24 -3.43 10.07
C PHE A 65 9.50 -4.73 10.82
N GLU A 66 10.63 -4.79 11.45
CA GLU A 66 11.05 -5.88 12.32
C GLU A 66 11.49 -5.28 13.65
N THR A 67 11.09 -5.89 14.76
CA THR A 67 11.40 -5.38 16.08
C THR A 67 11.30 -6.48 17.13
N ASN A 68 11.88 -6.25 18.28
CA ASN A 68 11.67 -7.09 19.45
C ASN A 68 10.53 -6.50 20.33
N SER A 69 9.73 -7.37 20.95
CA SER A 69 8.77 -6.94 21.96
C SER A 69 9.48 -6.37 23.17
N ALA A 70 8.79 -5.51 23.93
CA ALA A 70 9.24 -5.13 25.26
C ALA A 70 9.23 -6.34 26.22
N VAL A 71 9.84 -6.19 27.40
CA VAL A 71 9.95 -7.25 28.44
C VAL A 71 8.58 -7.85 28.81
N ASN A 72 7.52 -7.06 28.72
CA ASN A 72 6.14 -7.50 29.00
C ASN A 72 5.45 -8.19 27.79
N GLY A 73 6.18 -8.47 26.71
CA GLY A 73 5.65 -9.08 25.50
C GLY A 73 4.80 -8.15 24.63
N LYS A 74 4.70 -6.86 24.97
CA LYS A 74 3.91 -5.88 24.20
C LYS A 74 4.78 -5.10 23.23
N MET A 75 4.16 -4.72 22.12
CA MET A 75 4.75 -3.80 21.14
C MET A 75 3.65 -2.93 20.55
N ALA A 76 3.99 -1.71 20.15
CA ALA A 76 3.08 -0.80 19.46
C ALA A 76 3.71 -0.31 18.16
N PHE A 77 2.89 -0.11 17.16
CA PHE A 77 3.31 0.48 15.89
C PHE A 77 2.22 1.35 15.27
N ARG A 78 2.60 2.12 14.27
CA ARG A 78 1.66 2.85 13.41
C ARG A 78 1.84 2.34 11.98
N GLY A 79 0.73 2.12 11.31
CA GLY A 79 0.73 1.65 9.93
C GLY A 79 -0.51 2.11 9.18
N PHE A 80 -0.53 1.90 7.87
CA PHE A 80 -1.70 2.13 7.04
C PHE A 80 -2.76 1.08 7.34
N HIS A 81 -4.03 1.42 7.19
CA HIS A 81 -5.12 0.44 7.34
C HIS A 81 -5.00 -0.67 6.28
N GLY A 82 -5.33 -1.87 6.67
CA GLY A 82 -5.24 -3.04 5.77
C GLY A 82 -4.91 -4.33 6.51
N ASP A 83 -4.63 -5.36 5.72
CA ASP A 83 -4.29 -6.67 6.26
C ASP A 83 -2.79 -6.78 6.52
N TYR A 84 -2.45 -7.30 7.69
CA TYR A 84 -1.08 -7.48 8.17
C TYR A 84 -0.80 -8.95 8.42
N THR A 85 0.31 -9.42 7.91
CA THR A 85 0.88 -10.70 8.33
C THR A 85 1.94 -10.44 9.39
N VAL A 86 1.71 -10.98 10.58
CA VAL A 86 2.63 -10.90 11.72
C VAL A 86 3.31 -12.26 11.85
N THR A 87 4.63 -12.26 11.82
CA THR A 87 5.45 -13.42 12.15
C THR A 87 6.11 -13.14 13.49
N ALA A 88 5.84 -13.97 14.47
CA ALA A 88 6.40 -13.82 15.81
C ALA A 88 7.20 -15.08 16.22
N GLN A 89 8.28 -14.85 16.95
CA GLN A 89 9.18 -15.92 17.42
C GLN A 89 9.38 -15.79 18.92
N ALA A 90 9.17 -16.88 19.65
CA ALA A 90 9.48 -16.97 21.07
C ALA A 90 9.72 -18.42 21.49
N GLY A 91 10.68 -18.65 22.39
CA GLY A 91 10.97 -19.98 22.94
C GLY A 91 11.25 -21.05 21.87
N GLY A 92 11.89 -20.69 20.76
CA GLY A 92 12.15 -21.61 19.64
C GLY A 92 10.95 -21.90 18.74
N LYS A 93 9.78 -21.35 19.03
CA LYS A 93 8.57 -21.46 18.21
C LYS A 93 8.42 -20.26 17.30
N THR A 94 7.91 -20.48 16.11
CA THR A 94 7.53 -19.44 15.16
C THR A 94 6.05 -19.58 14.83
N VAL A 95 5.30 -18.50 14.93
CA VAL A 95 3.90 -18.43 14.53
C VAL A 95 3.69 -17.33 13.50
N LYS A 96 2.76 -17.55 12.59
CA LYS A 96 2.36 -16.59 11.57
C LYS A 96 0.86 -16.42 11.62
N GLN A 97 0.40 -15.20 11.80
CA GLN A 97 -1.03 -14.87 11.89
C GLN A 97 -1.34 -13.64 11.05
N THR A 98 -2.56 -13.57 10.54
CA THR A 98 -3.06 -12.42 9.77
C THR A 98 -4.05 -11.64 10.61
N PHE A 99 -3.86 -10.33 10.65
CA PHE A 99 -4.71 -9.38 11.36
C PHE A 99 -5.11 -8.25 10.44
N LYS A 100 -6.23 -7.60 10.74
CA LYS A 100 -6.68 -6.43 10.02
C LYS A 100 -6.53 -5.18 10.87
N LEU A 101 -5.82 -4.17 10.34
CA LEU A 101 -5.75 -2.84 10.94
C LEU A 101 -6.91 -2.01 10.39
N ASN A 102 -7.93 -1.84 11.21
CA ASN A 102 -9.12 -1.10 10.84
C ASN A 102 -9.01 0.38 11.22
N LYS A 103 -9.68 1.22 10.42
CA LYS A 103 -9.93 2.61 10.81
C LYS A 103 -10.85 2.64 12.02
N GLY A 104 -10.51 3.45 13.03
CA GLY A 104 -11.32 3.62 14.20
C GLY A 104 -10.70 4.62 15.18
N GLU A 105 -11.48 5.06 16.16
CA GLU A 105 -11.04 5.98 17.22
C GLU A 105 -10.18 5.27 18.28
N LYS A 106 -10.37 3.96 18.43
CA LYS A 106 -9.63 3.15 19.39
C LYS A 106 -8.46 2.44 18.71
N PRO A 107 -7.33 2.26 19.42
CA PRO A 107 -6.24 1.42 18.96
C PRO A 107 -6.73 -0.01 18.65
N ASN A 108 -6.23 -0.59 17.57
CA ASN A 108 -6.42 -2.02 17.32
C ASN A 108 -5.45 -2.80 18.21
N GLU A 109 -5.93 -3.84 18.87
CA GLU A 109 -5.12 -4.73 19.69
C GLU A 109 -5.16 -6.13 19.10
N TRP A 110 -3.98 -6.72 18.90
CA TRP A 110 -3.84 -8.07 18.38
C TRP A 110 -3.09 -8.94 19.38
N ILE A 111 -3.56 -10.18 19.53
CA ILE A 111 -2.95 -11.15 20.43
C ILE A 111 -2.37 -12.28 19.60
N VAL A 112 -1.04 -12.43 19.65
CA VAL A 112 -0.33 -13.56 19.06
C VAL A 112 -0.17 -14.64 20.11
N ARG A 113 -0.62 -15.86 19.81
CA ARG A 113 -0.52 -17.04 20.70
C ARG A 113 0.44 -18.06 20.11
N PHE A 114 1.33 -18.58 20.94
CA PHE A 114 2.34 -19.58 20.60
C PHE A 114 1.92 -21.03 20.96
#